data_1d8232ffdb076ad99c9233e46fe316ee
#
_entry.id   1d8232ffdb076ad99c9233e46fe316ee
#
_cell.length_a   1.000
_cell.length_b   1.000
_cell.length_c   1.000
_cell.angle_alpha   90.00
_cell.angle_beta   90.00
_cell.angle_gamma   90.00
#
_symmetry.space_group_name_H-M   'P 1'
#
loop_
_entity.id
_entity.type
_entity.pdbx_description
1 polymer ?
#
loop_
_entity_poly.entity_id
_entity_poly.type
_entity_poly.pdbx_seq_one_letter_code
_entity_poly.pdbx_strand_id
1 'polypeptide(L)'
;MSKVLCIPDTHLKPKMFDLAERIIDKYKPDYAIQLGDNIDDFYSFEDDYKKANAKMIYFKYKFPNTIWLYGNHEVHALIDRPVTGNIYCSKTYAKLYQENFNPKLVHIDNKVIFSHAGIFNNFSLLNEDNLNNLDLNELAKADSPIWARHNYDKNLYVNNKYKNYIQVVGHTPEREIREDIVDGCKIISVDVFSTNWNKKFGEEKMIIINTLTGKYQKIDIDFRNDIY
;
A
#
# COMPACT_ATOMS: atom_id res chain seq x y z
N MET A 1 -7.58 20.55 1.24
CA MET A 1 -6.15 20.35 1.51
C MET A 1 -6.06 19.32 2.60
N SER A 2 -5.61 18.11 2.28
CA SER A 2 -5.60 17.02 3.24
C SER A 2 -4.16 16.63 3.62
N LYS A 3 -3.96 16.31 4.90
CA LYS A 3 -2.77 15.64 5.40
C LYS A 3 -3.09 14.16 5.55
N VAL A 4 -2.38 13.30 4.87
CA VAL A 4 -2.66 11.87 4.78
C VAL A 4 -1.52 11.07 5.36
N LEU A 5 -1.82 10.21 6.34
CA LEU A 5 -0.88 9.19 6.80
C LEU A 5 -0.87 8.03 5.80
N CYS A 6 0.29 7.70 5.25
CA CYS A 6 0.48 6.54 4.40
C CYS A 6 1.00 5.35 5.22
N ILE A 7 0.22 4.27 5.25
CA ILE A 7 0.56 3.00 5.90
C ILE A 7 1.01 2.06 4.77
N PRO A 8 2.29 1.67 4.71
CA PRO A 8 2.80 0.78 3.67
C PRO A 8 2.36 -0.67 3.88
N ASP A 9 2.91 -1.56 3.08
CA ASP A 9 2.69 -3.00 3.11
C ASP A 9 2.89 -3.55 4.51
N THR A 10 1.88 -4.23 5.05
CA THR A 10 1.92 -4.70 6.45
C THR A 10 2.32 -6.16 6.59
N HIS A 11 2.04 -7.00 5.58
CA HIS A 11 2.42 -8.42 5.53
C HIS A 11 2.25 -9.11 6.90
N LEU A 12 1.01 -9.19 7.39
CA LEU A 12 0.63 -9.80 8.67
C LEU A 12 1.33 -9.23 9.92
N LYS A 13 1.85 -7.98 9.87
CA LYS A 13 2.47 -7.30 11.01
C LYS A 13 1.45 -6.38 11.73
N PRO A 14 0.64 -6.90 12.67
CA PRO A 14 -0.42 -6.12 13.32
C PRO A 14 0.11 -4.88 14.06
N LYS A 15 1.36 -4.94 14.54
CA LYS A 15 2.00 -3.83 15.24
C LYS A 15 2.18 -2.58 14.37
N MET A 16 2.18 -2.70 13.04
CA MET A 16 2.19 -1.53 12.16
C MET A 16 0.93 -0.68 12.32
N PHE A 17 -0.20 -1.28 12.66
CA PHE A 17 -1.43 -0.53 12.97
C PHE A 17 -1.37 0.13 14.36
N ASP A 18 -0.69 -0.47 15.35
CA ASP A 18 -0.41 0.20 16.64
C ASP A 18 0.42 1.45 16.42
N LEU A 19 1.36 1.36 15.49
CA LEU A 19 2.21 2.43 15.07
C LEU A 19 1.43 3.55 14.40
N ALA A 20 0.65 3.22 13.39
CA ALA A 20 -0.21 4.15 12.70
C ALA A 20 -1.16 4.88 13.67
N GLU A 21 -1.72 4.15 14.65
CA GLU A 21 -2.55 4.72 15.72
C GLU A 21 -1.80 5.80 16.51
N ARG A 22 -0.57 5.54 16.97
CA ARG A 22 0.25 6.53 17.69
C ARG A 22 0.56 7.76 16.84
N ILE A 23 0.83 7.55 15.54
CA ILE A 23 1.06 8.66 14.59
C ILE A 23 -0.22 9.50 14.44
N ILE A 24 -1.37 8.86 14.25
CA ILE A 24 -2.65 9.55 14.14
C ILE A 24 -2.92 10.37 15.39
N ASP A 25 -2.70 9.79 16.57
CA ASP A 25 -2.92 10.48 17.85
C ASP A 25 -2.01 11.69 18.04
N LYS A 26 -0.76 11.60 17.60
CA LYS A 26 0.24 12.66 17.74
C LYS A 26 0.11 13.76 16.68
N TYR A 27 -0.03 13.38 15.41
CA TYR A 27 0.07 14.32 14.29
C TYR A 27 -1.26 14.74 13.70
N LYS A 28 -2.36 14.05 14.06
CA LYS A 28 -3.73 14.35 13.66
C LYS A 28 -3.87 14.57 12.15
N PRO A 29 -3.48 13.58 11.30
CA PRO A 29 -3.77 13.64 9.88
C PRO A 29 -5.29 13.66 9.65
N ASP A 30 -5.73 14.17 8.50
CA ASP A 30 -7.17 14.23 8.16
C ASP A 30 -7.74 12.83 7.93
N TYR A 31 -6.93 11.94 7.36
CA TYR A 31 -7.23 10.50 7.22
C TYR A 31 -5.96 9.69 7.04
N ALA A 32 -6.10 8.36 7.07
CA ALA A 32 -5.04 7.43 6.75
C ALA A 32 -5.35 6.66 5.46
N ILE A 33 -4.34 6.21 4.77
CA ILE A 33 -4.46 5.31 3.63
C ILE A 33 -3.50 4.14 3.79
N GLN A 34 -4.05 2.92 3.65
CA GLN A 34 -3.29 1.68 3.69
C GLN A 34 -3.09 1.19 2.25
N LEU A 35 -1.85 0.92 1.87
CA LEU A 35 -1.44 0.76 0.47
C LEU A 35 -1.52 -0.68 -0.08
N GLY A 36 -2.14 -1.62 0.61
CA GLY A 36 -2.28 -3.02 0.20
C GLY A 36 -1.27 -3.97 0.86
N ASP A 37 -1.29 -5.22 0.46
CA ASP A 37 -0.45 -6.31 0.96
C ASP A 37 -0.50 -6.48 2.48
N ASN A 38 -1.70 -6.83 2.97
CA ASN A 38 -1.96 -7.01 4.40
C ASN A 38 -2.03 -8.47 4.82
N ILE A 39 -2.45 -9.36 3.90
CA ILE A 39 -3.06 -10.64 4.27
C ILE A 39 -2.10 -11.82 4.36
N ASP A 40 -0.87 -11.70 3.91
CA ASP A 40 0.08 -12.81 3.96
C ASP A 40 1.55 -12.34 4.05
N ASP A 41 2.41 -13.27 4.43
CA ASP A 41 3.86 -13.11 4.49
C ASP A 41 4.53 -14.49 4.36
N PHE A 42 5.84 -14.50 4.12
CA PHE A 42 6.64 -15.72 4.14
C PHE A 42 6.58 -16.37 5.53
N TYR A 43 6.47 -17.70 5.56
CA TYR A 43 6.50 -18.51 6.79
C TYR A 43 5.38 -18.21 7.80
N SER A 44 4.24 -17.67 7.33
CA SER A 44 3.09 -17.37 8.17
C SER A 44 2.21 -18.59 8.46
N PHE A 45 1.55 -18.55 9.61
CA PHE A 45 0.58 -19.56 10.06
C PHE A 45 -0.81 -18.94 10.16
N GLU A 46 -1.84 -19.78 10.24
CA GLU A 46 -3.22 -19.30 10.33
C GLU A 46 -3.47 -18.33 11.49
N ASP A 47 -2.77 -18.52 12.62
CA ASP A 47 -2.91 -17.62 13.77
C ASP A 47 -2.37 -16.21 13.50
N ASP A 48 -1.39 -16.05 12.61
CA ASP A 48 -0.88 -14.74 12.21
C ASP A 48 -1.93 -13.99 11.39
N TYR A 49 -2.61 -14.70 10.48
CA TYR A 49 -3.76 -14.14 9.73
C TYR A 49 -4.89 -13.69 10.66
N LYS A 50 -5.25 -14.53 11.66
CA LYS A 50 -6.29 -14.19 12.65
C LYS A 50 -5.94 -12.92 13.42
N LYS A 51 -4.70 -12.83 13.91
CA LYS A 51 -4.22 -11.67 14.67
C LYS A 51 -4.20 -10.41 13.82
N ALA A 52 -3.64 -10.48 12.60
CA ALA A 52 -3.59 -9.35 11.68
C ALA A 52 -4.99 -8.88 11.29
N ASN A 53 -5.88 -9.79 10.92
CA ASN A 53 -7.27 -9.45 10.56
C ASN A 53 -8.02 -8.79 11.73
N ALA A 54 -7.91 -9.35 12.94
CA ALA A 54 -8.54 -8.76 14.13
C ALA A 54 -8.03 -7.33 14.39
N LYS A 55 -6.72 -7.10 14.23
CA LYS A 55 -6.12 -5.77 14.41
C LYS A 55 -6.56 -4.79 13.34
N MET A 56 -6.63 -5.21 12.07
CA MET A 56 -7.14 -4.38 10.97
C MET A 56 -8.60 -3.96 11.20
N ILE A 57 -9.46 -4.90 11.62
CA ILE A 57 -10.87 -4.63 11.94
C ILE A 57 -10.97 -3.61 13.07
N TYR A 58 -10.21 -3.81 14.15
CA TYR A 58 -10.14 -2.85 15.26
C TYR A 58 -9.69 -1.46 14.79
N PHE A 59 -8.63 -1.39 13.97
CA PHE A 59 -8.10 -0.14 13.45
C PHE A 59 -9.15 0.59 12.57
N LYS A 60 -9.82 -0.14 11.67
CA LYS A 60 -10.92 0.41 10.87
C LYS A 60 -12.04 0.97 11.74
N TYR A 61 -12.44 0.24 12.77
CA TYR A 61 -13.49 0.70 13.69
C TYR A 61 -13.09 2.00 14.41
N LYS A 62 -11.83 2.07 14.86
CA LYS A 62 -11.30 3.26 15.56
C LYS A 62 -11.07 4.45 14.62
N PHE A 63 -10.66 4.18 13.38
CA PHE A 63 -10.36 5.18 12.35
C PHE A 63 -11.18 4.92 11.07
N PRO A 64 -12.50 5.18 11.08
CA PRO A 64 -13.40 4.81 10.00
C PRO A 64 -13.14 5.53 8.67
N ASN A 65 -12.42 6.65 8.70
CA ASN A 65 -12.04 7.41 7.50
C ASN A 65 -10.78 6.83 6.82
N THR A 66 -10.24 5.70 7.29
CA THR A 66 -9.11 5.05 6.64
C THR A 66 -9.53 4.51 5.28
N ILE A 67 -8.77 4.85 4.24
CA ILE A 67 -8.93 4.30 2.90
C ILE A 67 -8.03 3.07 2.80
N TRP A 68 -8.58 1.99 2.25
CA TRP A 68 -7.88 0.72 2.09
C TRP A 68 -7.67 0.46 0.61
N LEU A 69 -6.48 0.00 0.22
CA LEU A 69 -6.18 -0.34 -1.17
C LEU A 69 -5.92 -1.84 -1.30
N TYR A 70 -6.15 -2.36 -2.50
CA TYR A 70 -5.68 -3.68 -2.89
C TYR A 70 -4.18 -3.68 -3.13
N GLY A 71 -3.50 -4.71 -2.63
CA GLY A 71 -2.18 -5.10 -3.09
C GLY A 71 -2.23 -6.34 -3.98
N ASN A 72 -1.08 -6.77 -4.46
CA ASN A 72 -1.02 -7.95 -5.32
C ASN A 72 -1.32 -9.23 -4.56
N HIS A 73 -1.00 -9.32 -3.28
CA HIS A 73 -1.28 -10.50 -2.47
C HIS A 73 -2.79 -10.71 -2.28
N GLU A 74 -3.56 -9.67 -2.00
CA GLU A 74 -5.02 -9.76 -1.92
C GLU A 74 -5.65 -10.17 -3.25
N VAL A 75 -5.31 -9.47 -4.33
CA VAL A 75 -5.92 -9.73 -5.64
C VAL A 75 -5.59 -11.13 -6.14
N HIS A 76 -4.33 -11.55 -6.04
CA HIS A 76 -3.92 -12.87 -6.52
C HIS A 76 -4.57 -14.01 -5.72
N ALA A 77 -4.75 -13.84 -4.40
CA ALA A 77 -5.49 -14.79 -3.59
C ALA A 77 -6.98 -14.87 -4.00
N LEU A 78 -7.60 -13.74 -4.37
CA LEU A 78 -9.00 -13.69 -4.83
C LEU A 78 -9.21 -14.39 -6.16
N ILE A 79 -8.27 -14.26 -7.12
CA ILE A 79 -8.37 -14.83 -8.47
C ILE A 79 -7.71 -16.21 -8.61
N ASP A 80 -7.37 -16.86 -7.49
CA ASP A 80 -6.72 -18.19 -7.46
C ASP A 80 -5.38 -18.26 -8.24
N ARG A 81 -4.60 -17.19 -8.22
CA ARG A 81 -3.26 -17.14 -8.80
C ARG A 81 -2.25 -16.90 -7.68
N PRO A 82 -1.81 -17.94 -6.96
CA PRO A 82 -0.98 -17.76 -5.78
C PRO A 82 0.33 -17.05 -6.12
N VAL A 83 0.75 -16.14 -5.24
CA VAL A 83 2.06 -15.51 -5.23
C VAL A 83 2.90 -16.10 -4.11
N THR A 84 4.19 -15.80 -4.10
CA THR A 84 5.09 -16.23 -3.04
C THR A 84 4.58 -15.70 -1.68
N GLY A 85 4.45 -16.58 -0.71
CA GLY A 85 3.90 -16.24 0.61
C GLY A 85 2.45 -16.66 0.81
N ASN A 86 1.66 -16.85 -0.27
CA ASN A 86 0.30 -17.32 -0.14
C ASN A 86 0.26 -18.77 0.40
N ILE A 87 -0.57 -18.97 1.41
CA ILE A 87 -0.90 -20.30 1.93
C ILE A 87 -2.39 -20.60 1.71
N TYR A 88 -2.82 -21.81 2.05
CA TYR A 88 -4.19 -22.29 1.80
C TYR A 88 -5.31 -21.39 2.34
N CYS A 89 -5.07 -20.60 3.39
CA CYS A 89 -6.06 -19.70 3.98
C CYS A 89 -6.03 -18.28 3.37
N SER A 90 -5.05 -17.93 2.54
CA SER A 90 -4.90 -16.58 1.96
C SER A 90 -6.17 -16.12 1.25
N LYS A 91 -6.81 -17.00 0.47
CA LYS A 91 -8.07 -16.68 -0.22
C LYS A 91 -9.20 -16.33 0.74
N THR A 92 -9.31 -17.04 1.87
CA THR A 92 -10.33 -16.74 2.88
C THR A 92 -10.13 -15.35 3.47
N TYR A 93 -8.90 -15.02 3.81
CA TYR A 93 -8.58 -13.70 4.38
C TYR A 93 -8.65 -12.58 3.34
N ALA A 94 -8.33 -12.85 2.07
CA ALA A 94 -8.53 -11.89 0.99
C ALA A 94 -10.02 -11.56 0.79
N LYS A 95 -10.91 -12.54 0.88
CA LYS A 95 -12.36 -12.32 0.86
C LYS A 95 -12.83 -11.53 2.08
N LEU A 96 -12.38 -11.88 3.28
CA LEU A 96 -12.67 -11.10 4.49
C LEU A 96 -12.17 -9.67 4.39
N TYR A 97 -10.98 -9.46 3.80
CA TYR A 97 -10.46 -8.14 3.53
C TYR A 97 -11.38 -7.35 2.57
N GLN A 98 -11.75 -7.95 1.45
CA GLN A 98 -12.65 -7.34 0.48
C GLN A 98 -14.00 -6.96 1.12
N GLU A 99 -14.63 -7.88 1.86
CA GLU A 99 -15.94 -7.68 2.49
C GLU A 99 -15.90 -6.62 3.60
N ASN A 100 -14.87 -6.67 4.45
CA ASN A 100 -14.79 -5.78 5.60
C ASN A 100 -14.28 -4.38 5.26
N PHE A 101 -13.38 -4.23 4.30
CA PHE A 101 -12.67 -2.97 4.06
C PHE A 101 -13.11 -2.25 2.79
N ASN A 102 -13.80 -2.93 1.86
CA ASN A 102 -14.20 -2.38 0.56
C ASN A 102 -13.02 -1.66 -0.13
N PRO A 103 -11.89 -2.36 -0.35
CA PRO A 103 -10.67 -1.72 -0.81
C PRO A 103 -10.82 -1.20 -2.24
N LYS A 104 -10.11 -0.11 -2.51
CA LYS A 104 -9.98 0.49 -3.83
C LYS A 104 -8.68 0.02 -4.49
N LEU A 105 -8.60 0.17 -5.80
CA LEU A 105 -7.34 -0.01 -6.52
C LEU A 105 -6.47 1.23 -6.45
N VAL A 106 -7.11 2.39 -6.54
CA VAL A 106 -6.47 3.70 -6.58
C VAL A 106 -7.31 4.70 -5.78
N HIS A 107 -6.67 5.65 -5.15
CA HIS A 107 -7.30 6.84 -4.59
C HIS A 107 -6.54 8.10 -5.03
N ILE A 108 -7.26 9.11 -5.50
CA ILE A 108 -6.68 10.37 -5.95
C ILE A 108 -7.22 11.52 -5.07
N ASP A 109 -6.31 12.20 -4.39
CA ASP A 109 -6.65 13.42 -3.64
C ASP A 109 -5.75 14.58 -4.10
N ASN A 110 -6.36 15.60 -4.70
CA ASN A 110 -5.68 16.75 -5.31
C ASN A 110 -4.60 16.31 -6.33
N LYS A 111 -3.32 16.47 -5.98
CA LYS A 111 -2.17 16.14 -6.85
C LYS A 111 -1.50 14.82 -6.47
N VAL A 112 -2.06 14.08 -5.52
CA VAL A 112 -1.46 12.83 -5.05
C VAL A 112 -2.33 11.66 -5.44
N ILE A 113 -1.71 10.67 -6.03
CA ILE A 113 -2.28 9.38 -6.40
C ILE A 113 -1.72 8.34 -5.43
N PHE A 114 -2.59 7.57 -4.83
CA PHE A 114 -2.23 6.46 -3.96
C PHE A 114 -2.65 5.17 -4.64
N SER A 115 -1.73 4.25 -4.80
CA SER A 115 -1.95 2.91 -5.33
C SER A 115 -0.89 1.97 -4.77
N HIS A 116 -1.10 0.68 -4.87
CA HIS A 116 -0.12 -0.26 -4.33
C HIS A 116 1.22 -0.18 -5.07
N ALA A 117 1.21 -0.22 -6.42
CA ALA A 117 2.44 -0.28 -7.22
C ALA A 117 2.62 0.87 -8.24
N GLY A 118 1.66 1.80 -8.34
CA GLY A 118 1.67 2.91 -9.28
C GLY A 118 0.81 2.68 -10.53
N ILE A 119 0.36 3.76 -11.14
CA ILE A 119 -0.40 3.72 -12.39
C ILE A 119 0.50 4.10 -13.57
N PHE A 120 0.76 3.13 -14.44
CA PHE A 120 1.65 3.25 -15.59
C PHE A 120 0.98 2.77 -16.88
N ASN A 121 1.62 3.02 -18.00
CA ASN A 121 1.21 2.54 -19.32
C ASN A 121 -0.29 2.78 -19.60
N ASN A 122 -1.00 1.76 -20.06
CA ASN A 122 -2.43 1.85 -20.39
C ASN A 122 -3.30 2.16 -19.16
N PHE A 123 -2.88 1.77 -17.96
CA PHE A 123 -3.59 2.11 -16.73
C PHE A 123 -3.54 3.61 -16.44
N SER A 124 -2.48 4.30 -16.84
CA SER A 124 -2.37 5.76 -16.71
C SER A 124 -3.27 6.54 -17.69
N LEU A 125 -3.94 5.88 -18.62
CA LEU A 125 -4.97 6.50 -19.47
C LEU A 125 -6.33 6.60 -18.76
N LEU A 126 -6.57 5.77 -17.76
CA LEU A 126 -7.85 5.66 -17.05
C LEU A 126 -7.98 6.72 -15.96
N ASN A 127 -9.20 7.06 -15.58
CA ASN A 127 -9.49 7.88 -14.40
C ASN A 127 -9.65 6.99 -13.15
N GLU A 128 -9.82 7.59 -11.98
CA GLU A 128 -9.96 6.88 -10.71
C GLU A 128 -11.15 5.90 -10.73
N ASP A 129 -12.31 6.32 -11.23
CA ASP A 129 -13.51 5.49 -11.28
C ASP A 129 -13.30 4.28 -12.17
N ASN A 130 -12.74 4.48 -13.37
CA ASN A 130 -12.48 3.40 -14.30
C ASN A 130 -11.44 2.41 -13.76
N LEU A 131 -10.40 2.90 -13.08
CA LEU A 131 -9.41 2.05 -12.42
C LEU A 131 -10.08 1.20 -11.33
N ASN A 132 -10.89 1.80 -10.47
CA ASN A 132 -11.54 1.11 -9.36
C ASN A 132 -12.65 0.13 -9.80
N ASN A 133 -13.07 0.19 -11.07
CA ASN A 133 -14.05 -0.74 -11.67
C ASN A 133 -13.40 -1.80 -12.58
N LEU A 134 -12.08 -1.92 -12.61
CA LEU A 134 -11.41 -2.97 -13.39
C LEU A 134 -11.73 -4.36 -12.81
N ASP A 135 -11.85 -5.34 -13.71
CA ASP A 135 -11.90 -6.75 -13.32
C ASP A 135 -10.57 -7.14 -12.67
N LEU A 136 -10.63 -7.85 -11.56
CA LEU A 136 -9.43 -8.28 -10.83
C LEU A 136 -8.47 -9.11 -11.70
N ASN A 137 -8.98 -9.86 -12.70
CA ASN A 137 -8.13 -10.61 -13.62
C ASN A 137 -7.29 -9.70 -14.54
N GLU A 138 -7.77 -8.48 -14.85
CA GLU A 138 -6.98 -7.48 -15.59
C GLU A 138 -5.74 -7.03 -14.84
N LEU A 139 -5.75 -7.16 -13.51
CA LEU A 139 -4.67 -6.73 -12.63
C LEU A 139 -3.51 -7.72 -12.53
N ALA A 140 -3.62 -8.91 -13.13
CA ALA A 140 -2.53 -9.90 -13.15
C ALA A 140 -1.37 -9.55 -14.11
N LYS A 141 -1.39 -8.35 -14.72
CA LYS A 141 -0.35 -7.86 -15.64
C LYS A 141 0.80 -7.21 -14.88
N ALA A 142 2.02 -7.36 -15.37
CA ALA A 142 3.23 -6.84 -14.72
C ALA A 142 3.29 -5.31 -14.63
N ASP A 143 2.55 -4.58 -15.48
CA ASP A 143 2.46 -3.13 -15.47
C ASP A 143 1.19 -2.60 -14.78
N SER A 144 0.44 -3.47 -14.11
CA SER A 144 -0.79 -3.10 -13.41
C SER A 144 -0.52 -2.29 -12.13
N PRO A 145 -1.53 -1.56 -11.62
CA PRO A 145 -1.41 -0.76 -10.40
C PRO A 145 -1.04 -1.53 -9.13
N ILE A 146 -0.99 -2.86 -9.19
CA ILE A 146 -0.59 -3.73 -8.08
C ILE A 146 0.72 -4.50 -8.33
N TRP A 147 1.32 -4.39 -9.54
CA TRP A 147 2.55 -5.14 -9.89
C TRP A 147 3.68 -4.29 -10.46
N ALA A 148 3.41 -3.09 -10.93
CA ALA A 148 4.41 -2.26 -11.59
C ALA A 148 5.64 -2.02 -10.70
N ARG A 149 6.83 -2.12 -11.27
CA ARG A 149 8.11 -1.88 -10.58
C ARG A 149 8.94 -0.85 -11.35
N HIS A 150 8.60 0.42 -11.18
CA HIS A 150 9.19 1.55 -11.90
C HIS A 150 10.71 1.69 -11.74
N ASN A 151 11.26 1.17 -10.65
CA ASN A 151 12.71 1.16 -10.39
C ASN A 151 13.44 0.02 -11.12
N TYR A 152 12.73 -1.00 -11.61
CA TYR A 152 13.30 -2.13 -12.36
C TYR A 152 12.92 -2.11 -13.84
N ASP A 153 11.68 -1.76 -14.18
CA ASP A 153 11.20 -1.71 -15.58
C ASP A 153 11.33 -0.28 -16.14
N LYS A 154 12.29 -0.10 -17.05
CA LYS A 154 12.54 1.18 -17.72
C LYS A 154 11.56 1.49 -18.86
N ASN A 155 10.68 0.57 -19.21
CA ASN A 155 9.67 0.76 -20.25
C ASN A 155 8.35 1.30 -19.69
N LEU A 156 8.23 1.45 -18.39
CA LEU A 156 7.05 2.06 -17.79
C LEU A 156 7.01 3.56 -18.09
N TYR A 157 5.84 4.04 -18.50
CA TYR A 157 5.57 5.45 -18.76
C TYR A 157 4.32 5.94 -18.04
N VAL A 158 4.26 7.23 -17.78
CA VAL A 158 3.11 7.90 -17.18
C VAL A 158 2.46 8.81 -18.22
N ASN A 159 1.15 8.67 -18.44
CA ASN A 159 0.42 9.52 -19.36
C ASN A 159 0.52 11.01 -18.98
N ASN A 160 0.57 11.90 -19.97
CA ASN A 160 0.66 13.36 -19.77
C ASN A 160 -0.40 13.93 -18.82
N LYS A 161 -1.55 13.28 -18.70
CA LYS A 161 -2.62 13.63 -17.73
C LYS A 161 -2.09 13.66 -16.29
N TYR A 162 -1.17 12.76 -15.93
CA TYR A 162 -0.62 12.62 -14.59
C TYR A 162 0.82 13.13 -14.44
N LYS A 163 1.38 13.77 -15.44
CA LYS A 163 2.75 14.25 -15.47
C LYS A 163 3.14 15.12 -14.27
N ASN A 164 2.22 15.93 -13.75
CA ASN A 164 2.47 16.83 -12.62
C ASN A 164 1.89 16.29 -11.29
N TYR A 165 1.50 15.03 -11.28
CA TYR A 165 1.04 14.36 -10.08
C TYR A 165 2.21 13.74 -9.32
N ILE A 166 1.92 13.35 -8.09
CA ILE A 166 2.80 12.56 -7.23
C ILE A 166 2.10 11.24 -7.00
N GLN A 167 2.80 10.13 -7.22
CA GLN A 167 2.31 8.81 -6.85
C GLN A 167 2.98 8.37 -5.56
N VAL A 168 2.21 7.91 -4.57
CA VAL A 168 2.72 7.25 -3.36
C VAL A 168 2.41 5.78 -3.47
N VAL A 169 3.44 4.95 -3.39
CA VAL A 169 3.37 3.51 -3.65
C VAL A 169 4.07 2.67 -2.59
N GLY A 170 3.62 1.43 -2.40
CA GLY A 170 4.24 0.36 -1.62
C GLY A 170 4.96 -0.64 -2.53
N HIS A 171 4.64 -1.94 -2.39
CA HIS A 171 4.93 -3.07 -3.26
C HIS A 171 6.40 -3.46 -3.40
N THR A 172 7.27 -2.53 -3.62
CA THR A 172 8.69 -2.82 -3.86
C THR A 172 9.48 -2.50 -2.60
N PRO A 173 10.05 -3.53 -1.92
CA PRO A 173 10.84 -3.31 -0.72
C PRO A 173 12.02 -2.37 -0.97
N GLU A 174 12.10 -1.30 -0.20
CA GLU A 174 13.15 -0.30 -0.26
C GLU A 174 13.89 -0.17 1.09
N ARG A 175 15.16 0.19 1.06
CA ARG A 175 15.94 0.43 2.28
C ARG A 175 15.54 1.73 2.98
N GLU A 176 15.15 2.71 2.20
CA GLU A 176 14.70 4.02 2.65
C GLU A 176 13.56 4.52 1.75
N ILE A 177 12.76 5.47 2.25
CA ILE A 177 11.75 6.14 1.43
C ILE A 177 12.44 6.82 0.26
N ARG A 178 12.09 6.40 -0.94
CA ARG A 178 12.75 6.75 -2.19
C ARG A 178 11.86 7.63 -3.06
N GLU A 179 12.48 8.57 -3.76
CA GLU A 179 11.82 9.39 -4.78
C GLU A 179 12.43 9.12 -6.15
N ASP A 180 11.57 8.87 -7.13
CA ASP A 180 11.92 8.73 -8.54
C ASP A 180 11.07 9.67 -9.40
N ILE A 181 11.49 9.90 -10.65
CA ILE A 181 10.74 10.67 -11.64
C ILE A 181 10.54 9.79 -12.88
N VAL A 182 9.29 9.59 -13.25
CA VAL A 182 8.89 8.89 -14.49
C VAL A 182 8.01 9.85 -15.30
N ASP A 183 8.44 10.26 -16.50
CA ASP A 183 7.75 11.21 -17.39
C ASP A 183 7.23 12.48 -16.71
N GLY A 184 8.01 12.98 -15.73
CA GLY A 184 7.67 14.19 -14.97
C GLY A 184 6.66 13.97 -13.83
N CYS A 185 6.19 12.75 -13.63
CA CYS A 185 5.46 12.35 -12.43
C CYS A 185 6.46 11.93 -11.34
N LYS A 186 6.32 12.47 -10.13
CA LYS A 186 7.12 12.04 -8.98
C LYS A 186 6.52 10.78 -8.40
N ILE A 187 7.35 9.77 -8.14
CA ILE A 187 6.98 8.53 -7.46
C ILE A 187 7.66 8.51 -6.09
N ILE A 188 6.91 8.26 -5.02
CA ILE A 188 7.41 8.11 -3.65
C ILE A 188 7.13 6.68 -3.21
N SER A 189 8.18 5.86 -3.13
CA SER A 189 8.12 4.47 -2.65
C SER A 189 8.27 4.44 -1.14
N VAL A 190 7.32 3.83 -0.44
CA VAL A 190 7.24 3.84 1.03
C VAL A 190 7.24 2.44 1.66
N ASP A 191 7.43 1.36 0.89
CA ASP A 191 7.56 0.01 1.45
C ASP A 191 8.95 -0.18 2.08
N VAL A 192 9.08 0.31 3.31
CA VAL A 192 10.32 0.28 4.11
C VAL A 192 10.17 -0.54 5.40
N PHE A 193 9.14 -1.41 5.46
CA PHE A 193 8.87 -2.33 6.58
C PHE A 193 9.05 -3.80 6.20
N SER A 194 9.41 -4.08 4.97
CA SER A 194 9.64 -5.44 4.50
C SER A 194 10.78 -6.12 5.23
N THR A 195 10.70 -7.45 5.31
CA THR A 195 11.75 -8.30 5.86
C THR A 195 12.44 -9.06 4.75
N ASN A 196 13.72 -9.34 4.93
CA ASN A 196 14.47 -10.25 4.07
C ASN A 196 14.99 -11.40 4.95
N TRP A 197 14.48 -12.62 4.72
CA TRP A 197 14.84 -13.81 5.52
C TRP A 197 14.69 -13.56 7.03
N ASN A 198 13.52 -13.07 7.46
CA ASN A 198 13.22 -12.71 8.86
C ASN A 198 14.13 -11.61 9.46
N LYS A 199 14.81 -10.86 8.62
CA LYS A 199 15.60 -9.70 9.05
C LYS A 199 14.99 -8.42 8.53
N LYS A 200 14.96 -7.41 9.37
CA LYS A 200 14.59 -6.05 9.00
C LYS A 200 15.35 -5.61 7.74
N PHE A 201 14.62 -5.09 6.75
CA PHE A 201 15.22 -4.63 5.50
C PHE A 201 15.27 -3.10 5.40
N GLY A 202 14.21 -2.39 5.76
CA GLY A 202 14.06 -0.96 5.56
C GLY A 202 14.25 -0.11 6.83
N GLU A 203 14.11 1.21 6.67
CA GLU A 203 14.26 2.20 7.75
C GLU A 203 13.04 2.29 8.69
N GLU A 204 11.94 1.61 8.38
CA GLU A 204 10.71 1.55 9.19
C GLU A 204 10.12 2.93 9.52
N LYS A 205 9.86 3.72 8.49
CA LYS A 205 9.23 5.04 8.60
C LYS A 205 7.92 5.07 7.85
N MET A 206 6.94 5.76 8.40
CA MET A 206 5.75 6.16 7.65
C MET A 206 5.87 7.61 7.22
N ILE A 207 5.06 8.05 6.27
CA ILE A 207 4.99 9.45 5.86
C ILE A 207 3.61 10.04 6.14
N ILE A 208 3.61 11.35 6.42
CA ILE A 208 2.40 12.18 6.31
C ILE A 208 2.62 13.13 5.15
N ILE A 209 1.77 13.03 4.12
CA ILE A 209 1.83 13.85 2.92
C ILE A 209 0.70 14.87 2.87
N ASN A 210 1.01 16.06 2.40
CA ASN A 210 0.04 17.11 2.08
C ASN A 210 -0.38 16.95 0.60
N THR A 211 -1.63 16.62 0.34
CA THR A 211 -2.11 16.28 -1.00
C THR A 211 -2.14 17.45 -1.98
N LEU A 212 -2.24 18.68 -1.49
CA LEU A 212 -2.23 19.87 -2.34
C LEU A 212 -0.80 20.24 -2.80
N THR A 213 0.17 20.17 -1.86
CA THR A 213 1.55 20.61 -2.14
C THR A 213 2.48 19.49 -2.53
N GLY A 214 2.14 18.25 -2.19
CA GLY A 214 2.99 17.07 -2.36
C GLY A 214 4.19 17.02 -1.41
N LYS A 215 4.28 17.96 -0.45
CA LYS A 215 5.31 17.91 0.59
C LYS A 215 4.94 16.86 1.62
N TYR A 216 5.91 16.09 2.05
CA TYR A 216 5.71 15.07 3.08
C TYR A 216 6.75 15.16 4.19
N GLN A 217 6.41 14.59 5.32
CA GLN A 217 7.26 14.40 6.48
C GLN A 217 7.46 12.92 6.72
N LYS A 218 8.71 12.48 6.82
CA LYS A 218 9.06 11.15 7.34
C LYS A 218 8.86 11.15 8.85
N ILE A 219 8.15 10.16 9.36
CA ILE A 219 7.89 9.99 10.78
C ILE A 219 8.84 8.94 11.30
N ASP A 220 9.79 9.37 12.11
CA ASP A 220 10.66 8.46 12.88
C ASP A 220 9.84 7.81 13.98
N ILE A 221 9.92 6.50 14.03
CA ILE A 221 9.24 5.71 15.02
C ILE A 221 10.27 4.89 15.74
N ASP A 222 10.41 5.16 17.03
CA ASP A 222 11.31 4.40 17.88
C ASP A 222 10.67 3.04 18.20
N PHE A 223 10.86 2.08 17.30
CA PHE A 223 10.32 0.72 17.40
C PHE A 223 11.42 -0.32 17.56
N ARG A 224 12.51 0.03 18.18
CA ARG A 224 13.69 -0.83 18.21
C ARG A 224 13.47 -2.25 18.74
N ASN A 225 12.29 -2.57 19.29
CA ASN A 225 12.07 -3.88 19.90
C ASN A 225 10.72 -4.57 19.62
N ASP A 226 9.80 -4.04 18.82
CA ASP A 226 8.41 -4.51 18.91
C ASP A 226 7.69 -4.95 17.63
N ILE A 227 8.27 -4.88 16.44
CA ILE A 227 7.52 -5.20 15.20
C ILE A 227 7.61 -6.68 14.80
N TYR A 228 8.66 -7.40 15.20
CA TYR A 228 8.95 -8.78 14.79
C TYR A 228 8.70 -9.80 15.88
#